data_eb10a97d3eeee260c4628efc1b9f06fb
#
_entry.id   eb10a97d3eeee260c4628efc1b9f06fb
#
_cell.length_a   1.000
_cell.length_b   1.000
_cell.length_c   1.000
_cell.angle_alpha   90.00
_cell.angle_beta   90.00
_cell.angle_gamma   90.00
#
_symmetry.space_group_name_H-M   'P 1'
#
loop_
_entity.id
_entity.type
_entity.pdbx_description
1 polymer ?
#
loop_
_entity_poly.entity_id
_entity_poly.type
_entity_poly.pdbx_seq_one_letter_code
_entity_poly.pdbx_strand_id
1 'polypeptide(L)'
;DGWTQMVVYRKDLFEKAGLQPPTSYENITKAVKALSGDGMFGFVAATKTDENFMSQVLEHVFLANGVNLVKKGGTKKQGKALKNSLEFYKVIAKASPPGELFWKQSRALYFAGKTPMVIWSPFIMDELAGLRDSAPPTINSDPTSPELASKTGFITNFSGPNNKKGAAWADVRY
;
A
#
# COMPACT_ATOMS: atom_id res chain seq x y z
N ASP A 1 21.07 8.20 3.64
CA ASP A 1 20.16 7.56 2.70
C ASP A 1 18.84 7.20 3.40
N GLY A 2 17.73 7.20 2.68
CA GLY A 2 16.44 6.87 3.28
C GLY A 2 15.32 6.71 2.26
N TRP A 3 14.24 6.07 2.67
CA TRP A 3 13.02 5.97 1.89
C TRP A 3 11.78 6.04 2.77
N THR A 4 10.66 6.35 2.16
CA THR A 4 9.34 6.33 2.79
C THR A 4 8.48 5.22 2.20
N GLN A 5 7.39 4.91 2.88
CA GLN A 5 6.30 4.09 2.33
C GLN A 5 5.16 5.00 1.89
N MET A 6 4.44 4.58 0.87
CA MET A 6 3.27 5.29 0.36
C MET A 6 2.23 4.32 -0.19
N VAL A 7 0.98 4.71 -0.19
CA VAL A 7 -0.06 4.01 -0.93
C VAL A 7 0.05 4.43 -2.39
N VAL A 8 0.34 3.48 -3.24
CA VAL A 8 0.36 3.62 -4.70
C VAL A 8 -0.98 3.11 -5.22
N TYR A 9 -1.67 3.89 -6.04
CA TYR A 9 -3.02 3.52 -6.49
C TYR A 9 -3.33 3.91 -7.92
N ARG A 10 -4.27 3.24 -8.53
CA ARG A 10 -4.79 3.47 -9.88
C ARG A 10 -5.85 4.58 -9.86
N LYS A 11 -5.46 5.82 -10.19
CA LYS A 11 -6.37 6.98 -10.26
C LYS A 11 -7.56 6.73 -11.17
N ASP A 12 -7.31 6.19 -12.34
CA ASP A 12 -8.34 5.90 -13.35
C ASP A 12 -9.43 4.94 -12.85
N LEU A 13 -9.05 3.91 -12.07
CA LEU A 13 -10.02 2.98 -11.49
C LEU A 13 -10.83 3.63 -10.37
N PHE A 14 -10.20 4.49 -9.57
CA PHE A 14 -10.89 5.25 -8.53
C PHE A 14 -11.87 6.25 -9.10
N GLU A 15 -11.47 7.02 -10.11
CA GLU A 15 -12.33 7.97 -10.84
C GLU A 15 -13.51 7.26 -11.48
N LYS A 16 -13.28 6.17 -12.21
CA LYS A 16 -14.33 5.36 -12.84
C LYS A 16 -15.36 4.83 -11.84
N ALA A 17 -14.91 4.48 -10.64
CA ALA A 17 -15.77 3.95 -9.57
C ALA A 17 -16.35 5.04 -8.66
N GLY A 18 -16.07 6.32 -8.88
CA GLY A 18 -16.53 7.44 -8.05
C GLY A 18 -15.95 7.41 -6.62
N LEU A 19 -14.74 6.86 -6.45
CA LEU A 19 -14.10 6.69 -5.15
C LEU A 19 -13.21 7.87 -4.80
N GLN A 20 -13.17 8.22 -3.52
CA GLN A 20 -12.21 9.17 -2.99
C GLN A 20 -10.80 8.54 -2.93
N PRO A 21 -9.71 9.32 -3.09
CA PRO A 21 -8.35 8.82 -2.95
C PRO A 21 -8.13 8.05 -1.64
N PRO A 22 -7.21 7.07 -1.60
CA PRO A 22 -7.03 6.16 -0.46
C PRO A 22 -6.27 6.82 0.71
N THR A 23 -6.77 7.96 1.20
CA THR A 23 -6.17 8.78 2.26
C THR A 23 -6.54 8.34 3.67
N SER A 24 -7.33 7.28 3.81
CA SER A 24 -7.73 6.74 5.11
C SER A 24 -8.04 5.25 5.04
N TYR A 25 -8.05 4.59 6.20
CA TYR A 25 -8.52 3.20 6.33
C TYR A 25 -9.91 3.01 5.73
N GLU A 26 -10.79 3.99 5.95
CA GLU A 26 -12.16 3.95 5.44
C GLU A 26 -12.18 3.97 3.91
N ASN A 27 -11.46 4.92 3.29
CA ASN A 27 -11.40 5.05 1.84
C ASN A 27 -10.74 3.82 1.18
N ILE A 28 -9.65 3.31 1.78
CA ILE A 28 -9.00 2.07 1.31
C ILE A 28 -9.98 0.89 1.41
N THR A 29 -10.70 0.75 2.52
CA THR A 29 -11.67 -0.34 2.70
C THR A 29 -12.83 -0.25 1.71
N LYS A 30 -13.33 0.96 1.43
CA LYS A 30 -14.35 1.19 0.39
C LYS A 30 -13.82 0.79 -0.99
N ALA A 31 -12.61 1.20 -1.31
CA ALA A 31 -11.98 0.85 -2.60
C ALA A 31 -11.73 -0.66 -2.73
N VAL A 32 -11.27 -1.33 -1.68
CA VAL A 32 -11.15 -2.80 -1.65
C VAL A 32 -12.47 -3.47 -2.00
N LYS A 33 -13.57 -3.04 -1.39
CA LYS A 33 -14.90 -3.62 -1.64
C LYS A 33 -15.40 -3.38 -3.07
N ALA A 34 -15.15 -2.18 -3.60
CA ALA A 34 -15.65 -1.78 -4.92
C ALA A 34 -14.82 -2.33 -6.08
N LEU A 35 -13.52 -2.55 -5.87
CA LEU A 35 -12.56 -2.89 -6.93
C LEU A 35 -12.03 -4.32 -6.84
N SER A 36 -12.50 -5.14 -5.90
CA SER A 36 -12.19 -6.58 -5.85
C SER A 36 -13.14 -7.35 -6.77
N GLY A 37 -12.63 -8.34 -7.46
CA GLY A 37 -13.42 -9.21 -8.35
C GLY A 37 -12.95 -9.11 -9.80
N ASP A 38 -13.52 -9.92 -10.68
CA ASP A 38 -13.20 -9.97 -12.12
C ASP A 38 -11.69 -10.13 -12.40
N GLY A 39 -11.01 -10.94 -11.56
CA GLY A 39 -9.58 -11.20 -11.69
C GLY A 39 -8.67 -10.09 -11.11
N MET A 40 -9.25 -9.12 -10.40
CA MET A 40 -8.54 -8.05 -9.71
C MET A 40 -8.56 -8.28 -8.19
N PHE A 41 -7.41 -8.14 -7.56
CA PHE A 41 -7.25 -8.14 -6.10
C PHE A 41 -7.42 -6.71 -5.59
N GLY A 42 -8.36 -6.45 -4.69
CA GLY A 42 -8.67 -5.10 -4.23
C GLY A 42 -7.53 -4.36 -3.52
N PHE A 43 -6.55 -5.12 -3.04
CA PHE A 43 -5.29 -4.63 -2.47
C PHE A 43 -4.23 -5.73 -2.59
N VAL A 44 -2.97 -5.37 -2.58
CA VAL A 44 -1.88 -6.34 -2.37
C VAL A 44 -1.05 -5.91 -1.17
N ALA A 45 -1.29 -6.58 -0.04
CA ALA A 45 -0.56 -6.39 1.20
C ALA A 45 0.67 -7.31 1.27
N ALA A 46 1.70 -6.86 2.00
CA ALA A 46 2.81 -7.73 2.36
C ALA A 46 2.35 -8.77 3.39
N THR A 47 2.53 -10.06 3.10
CA THR A 47 2.11 -11.18 3.97
C THR A 47 3.22 -12.16 4.31
N LYS A 48 4.40 -12.01 3.71
CA LYS A 48 5.57 -12.84 4.00
C LYS A 48 6.23 -12.38 5.30
N THR A 49 6.13 -13.19 6.35
CA THR A 49 6.46 -12.81 7.73
C THR A 49 7.95 -12.80 8.06
N ASP A 50 8.77 -13.47 7.29
CA ASP A 50 10.23 -13.54 7.44
C ASP A 50 10.99 -12.46 6.65
N GLU A 51 10.25 -11.51 6.06
CA GLU A 51 10.80 -10.42 5.28
C GLU A 51 10.54 -9.04 5.93
N ASN A 52 11.53 -8.18 5.88
CA ASN A 52 11.43 -6.82 6.43
C ASN A 52 10.31 -5.99 5.80
N PHE A 53 9.94 -6.29 4.56
CA PHE A 53 8.90 -5.54 3.86
C PHE A 53 7.55 -5.61 4.57
N MET A 54 7.17 -6.78 5.10
CA MET A 54 5.92 -6.89 5.87
C MET A 54 5.96 -6.04 7.13
N SER A 55 7.06 -6.07 7.88
CA SER A 55 7.19 -5.27 9.09
C SER A 55 7.13 -3.77 8.82
N GLN A 56 7.75 -3.31 7.75
CA GLN A 56 7.71 -1.90 7.32
C GLN A 56 6.29 -1.46 6.93
N VAL A 57 5.58 -2.27 6.14
CA VAL A 57 4.18 -1.98 5.75
C VAL A 57 3.25 -1.99 6.95
N LEU A 58 3.41 -2.95 7.86
CA LEU A 58 2.61 -3.05 9.08
C LEU A 58 2.87 -1.86 10.01
N GLU A 59 4.13 -1.45 10.16
CA GLU A 59 4.49 -0.27 10.95
C GLU A 59 3.87 1.01 10.38
N HIS A 60 3.89 1.19 9.07
CA HIS A 60 3.21 2.33 8.43
C HIS A 60 1.71 2.33 8.75
N VAL A 61 1.05 1.18 8.63
CA VAL A 61 -0.36 1.03 9.02
C VAL A 61 -0.54 1.41 10.50
N PHE A 62 0.30 0.95 11.40
CA PHE A 62 0.21 1.28 12.83
C PHE A 62 0.35 2.77 13.08
N LEU A 63 1.39 3.40 12.55
CA LEU A 63 1.64 4.84 12.71
C LEU A 63 0.49 5.69 12.14
N ALA A 64 -0.05 5.30 11.00
CA ALA A 64 -1.21 5.94 10.39
C ALA A 64 -2.42 6.01 11.33
N ASN A 65 -2.55 5.07 12.25
CA ASN A 65 -3.62 5.01 13.26
C ASN A 65 -3.17 5.44 14.67
N GLY A 66 -1.97 6.01 14.81
CA GLY A 66 -1.45 6.52 16.09
C GLY A 66 -0.87 5.45 17.00
N VAL A 67 -0.56 4.25 16.48
CA VAL A 67 0.16 3.20 17.21
C VAL A 67 1.66 3.37 17.00
N ASN A 68 2.39 3.52 18.09
CA ASN A 68 3.85 3.54 18.09
C ASN A 68 4.36 2.49 19.08
N LEU A 69 4.93 1.41 18.56
CA LEU A 69 5.34 0.24 19.35
C LEU A 69 6.55 0.52 20.27
N VAL A 70 7.38 1.50 19.92
CA VAL A 70 8.59 1.85 20.71
C VAL A 70 8.32 2.94 21.77
N LYS A 71 7.11 3.51 21.77
CA LYS A 71 6.77 4.55 22.76
C LYS A 71 6.69 3.98 24.17
N LYS A 72 7.30 4.68 25.14
CA LYS A 72 7.24 4.31 26.57
C LYS A 72 5.79 4.17 27.03
N GLY A 73 5.46 3.03 27.66
CA GLY A 73 4.10 2.66 28.06
C GLY A 73 3.40 1.71 27.08
N GLY A 74 4.03 1.44 25.95
CA GLY A 74 3.70 0.36 25.03
C GLY A 74 2.26 0.29 24.58
N THR A 75 1.83 -0.93 24.30
CA THR A 75 0.52 -1.24 23.73
C THR A 75 -0.66 -1.06 24.68
N LYS A 76 -0.45 -1.01 26.02
CA LYS A 76 -1.55 -0.87 26.99
C LYS A 76 -2.41 0.38 26.76
N LYS A 77 -1.76 1.52 26.47
CA LYS A 77 -2.47 2.79 26.21
C LYS A 77 -2.98 2.91 24.78
N GLN A 78 -2.56 2.02 23.89
CA GLN A 78 -2.86 2.05 22.46
C GLN A 78 -3.72 0.86 22.01
N GLY A 79 -4.25 0.05 22.95
CA GLY A 79 -4.92 -1.23 22.64
C GLY A 79 -6.06 -1.11 21.62
N LYS A 80 -6.90 -0.07 21.71
CA LYS A 80 -7.97 0.16 20.74
C LYS A 80 -7.41 0.50 19.35
N ALA A 81 -6.40 1.37 19.29
CA ALA A 81 -5.77 1.74 18.02
C ALA A 81 -5.04 0.55 17.39
N LEU A 82 -4.33 -0.24 18.20
CA LEU A 82 -3.66 -1.47 17.76
C LEU A 82 -4.67 -2.47 17.19
N LYS A 83 -5.76 -2.74 17.92
CA LYS A 83 -6.83 -3.62 17.43
C LYS A 83 -7.39 -3.15 16.09
N ASN A 84 -7.74 -1.87 15.96
CA ASN A 84 -8.27 -1.33 14.71
C ASN A 84 -7.26 -1.44 13.56
N SER A 85 -5.97 -1.26 13.83
CA SER A 85 -4.91 -1.42 12.83
C SER A 85 -4.75 -2.86 12.36
N LEU A 86 -4.82 -3.82 13.28
CA LEU A 86 -4.76 -5.24 12.94
C LEU A 86 -6.01 -5.70 12.16
N GLU A 87 -7.19 -5.22 12.52
CA GLU A 87 -8.42 -5.49 11.77
C GLU A 87 -8.35 -4.89 10.36
N PHE A 88 -7.82 -3.68 10.21
CA PHE A 88 -7.59 -3.09 8.89
C PHE A 88 -6.56 -3.90 8.07
N TYR A 89 -5.44 -4.30 8.69
CA TYR A 89 -4.45 -5.12 8.00
C TYR A 89 -5.05 -6.45 7.51
N LYS A 90 -5.91 -7.06 8.34
CA LYS A 90 -6.65 -8.26 7.97
C LYS A 90 -7.57 -8.04 6.75
N VAL A 91 -8.19 -6.85 6.63
CA VAL A 91 -9.01 -6.49 5.46
C VAL A 91 -8.17 -6.46 4.20
N ILE A 92 -7.02 -5.75 4.21
CA ILE A 92 -6.17 -5.64 3.03
C ILE A 92 -5.45 -6.95 2.70
N ALA A 93 -5.07 -7.75 3.70
CA ALA A 93 -4.50 -9.08 3.48
C ALA A 93 -5.50 -10.05 2.85
N LYS A 94 -6.76 -10.03 3.27
CA LYS A 94 -7.82 -10.85 2.66
C LYS A 94 -8.20 -10.44 1.24
N ALA A 95 -7.96 -9.19 0.88
CA ALA A 95 -8.16 -8.67 -0.47
C ALA A 95 -7.00 -8.99 -1.42
N SER A 96 -5.91 -9.53 -0.88
CA SER A 96 -4.69 -9.91 -1.61
C SER A 96 -4.80 -11.35 -2.15
N PRO A 97 -3.96 -11.72 -3.13
CA PRO A 97 -3.80 -13.12 -3.51
C PRO A 97 -3.44 -14.01 -2.32
N PRO A 98 -3.82 -15.29 -2.33
CA PRO A 98 -3.38 -16.23 -1.31
C PRO A 98 -1.86 -16.46 -1.38
N GLY A 99 -1.27 -16.82 -0.24
CA GLY A 99 0.16 -17.16 -0.13
C GLY A 99 1.00 -16.04 0.48
N GLU A 100 2.30 -16.24 0.40
CA GLU A 100 3.29 -15.31 0.94
C GLU A 100 3.66 -14.24 -0.09
N LEU A 101 3.30 -13.01 0.20
CA LEU A 101 3.55 -11.86 -0.66
C LEU A 101 4.63 -10.99 -0.06
N PHE A 102 5.70 -10.76 -0.82
CA PHE A 102 6.72 -9.79 -0.48
C PHE A 102 6.88 -8.77 -1.62
N TRP A 103 7.85 -7.88 -1.54
CA TRP A 103 7.96 -6.73 -2.43
C TRP A 103 7.94 -7.06 -3.94
N LYS A 104 8.57 -8.17 -4.38
CA LYS A 104 8.59 -8.54 -5.81
C LYS A 104 7.19 -8.88 -6.34
N GLN A 105 6.46 -9.73 -5.62
CA GLN A 105 5.10 -10.12 -6.02
C GLN A 105 4.14 -8.94 -5.95
N SER A 106 4.23 -8.13 -4.89
CA SER A 106 3.36 -6.96 -4.73
C SER A 106 3.52 -5.98 -5.89
N ARG A 107 4.77 -5.67 -6.26
CA ARG A 107 5.08 -4.84 -7.42
C ARG A 107 4.60 -5.46 -8.73
N ALA A 108 4.90 -6.73 -8.96
CA ALA A 108 4.53 -7.42 -10.20
C ALA A 108 3.02 -7.41 -10.42
N LEU A 109 2.22 -7.60 -9.38
CA LEU A 109 0.76 -7.54 -9.47
C LEU A 109 0.24 -6.13 -9.79
N TYR A 110 0.86 -5.09 -9.25
CA TYR A 110 0.52 -3.72 -9.60
C TYR A 110 0.90 -3.40 -11.05
N PHE A 111 2.09 -3.80 -11.48
CA PHE A 111 2.59 -3.60 -12.84
C PHE A 111 1.80 -4.35 -13.91
N ALA A 112 1.22 -5.48 -13.54
CA ALA A 112 0.32 -6.25 -14.40
C ALA A 112 -1.14 -5.73 -14.39
N GLY A 113 -1.43 -4.64 -13.66
CA GLY A 113 -2.79 -4.12 -13.53
C GLY A 113 -3.75 -5.04 -12.76
N LYS A 114 -3.23 -5.98 -11.95
CA LYS A 114 -4.01 -6.97 -11.20
C LYS A 114 -4.46 -6.49 -9.83
N THR A 115 -4.06 -5.30 -9.42
CA THR A 115 -4.49 -4.65 -8.17
C THR A 115 -4.61 -3.14 -8.38
N PRO A 116 -5.62 -2.49 -7.77
CA PRO A 116 -5.75 -1.03 -7.79
C PRO A 116 -4.87 -0.34 -6.75
N MET A 117 -4.37 -1.06 -5.74
CA MET A 117 -3.61 -0.47 -4.63
C MET A 117 -2.51 -1.41 -4.12
N VAL A 118 -1.39 -0.79 -3.75
CA VAL A 118 -0.27 -1.43 -3.04
C VAL A 118 0.41 -0.41 -2.12
N ILE A 119 1.01 -0.83 -1.01
CA ILE A 119 1.94 0.00 -0.26
C ILE A 119 3.34 -0.28 -0.80
N TRP A 120 4.05 0.77 -1.20
CA TRP A 120 5.37 0.68 -1.81
C TRP A 120 6.23 1.90 -1.47
N SER A 121 7.51 1.82 -1.82
CA SER A 121 8.47 2.91 -1.66
C SER A 121 8.60 3.77 -2.93
N PRO A 122 9.28 4.94 -2.88
CA PRO A 122 9.52 5.79 -4.02
C PRO A 122 10.29 5.13 -5.18
N PHE A 123 10.96 4.00 -4.96
CA PHE A 123 11.62 3.24 -6.04
C PHE A 123 10.69 2.84 -7.17
N ILE A 124 9.39 2.71 -6.90
CA ILE A 124 8.40 2.43 -7.95
C ILE A 124 8.32 3.55 -8.99
N MET A 125 8.70 4.78 -8.65
CA MET A 125 8.66 5.92 -9.57
C MET A 125 9.67 5.74 -10.71
N ASP A 126 10.89 5.29 -10.42
CA ASP A 126 11.91 5.01 -11.43
C ASP A 126 11.46 3.89 -12.38
N GLU A 127 10.83 2.86 -11.80
CA GLU A 127 10.32 1.71 -12.55
C GLU A 127 9.14 2.12 -13.45
N LEU A 128 8.22 2.94 -12.94
CA LEU A 128 7.09 3.49 -13.71
C LEU A 128 7.54 4.47 -14.81
N ALA A 129 8.64 5.19 -14.56
CA ALA A 129 9.21 6.13 -15.53
C ALA A 129 10.05 5.44 -16.63
N GLY A 130 10.19 4.10 -16.57
CA GLY A 130 10.99 3.34 -17.52
C GLY A 130 12.51 3.53 -17.36
N LEU A 131 12.96 3.99 -16.19
CA LEU A 131 14.39 4.20 -15.88
C LEU A 131 15.09 2.94 -15.37
N ARG A 132 14.35 1.84 -15.20
CA ARG A 132 14.87 0.56 -14.72
C ARG A 132 14.43 -0.59 -15.60
N ASP A 133 15.38 -1.18 -16.33
CA ASP A 133 15.12 -2.32 -17.21
C ASP A 133 14.75 -3.61 -16.47
N SER A 134 15.14 -3.70 -15.17
CA SER A 134 14.94 -4.91 -14.36
C SER A 134 13.50 -5.14 -13.92
N ALA A 135 12.61 -4.15 -14.06
CA ALA A 135 11.24 -4.23 -13.59
C ALA A 135 10.30 -3.29 -14.36
N PRO A 136 10.12 -3.50 -15.65
CA PRO A 136 9.18 -2.70 -16.43
C PRO A 136 7.73 -3.03 -16.06
N PRO A 137 6.81 -2.06 -16.22
CA PRO A 137 5.38 -2.34 -16.20
C PRO A 137 4.99 -3.39 -17.24
N THR A 138 4.06 -4.27 -16.88
CA THR A 138 3.57 -5.36 -17.74
C THR A 138 2.08 -5.25 -18.03
N ILE A 139 1.51 -4.06 -17.82
CA ILE A 139 0.09 -3.78 -18.07
C ILE A 139 -0.28 -3.89 -19.56
N ASN A 140 0.69 -3.68 -20.43
CA ASN A 140 0.60 -3.91 -21.86
C ASN A 140 1.92 -4.50 -22.40
N SER A 141 2.02 -4.72 -23.70
CA SER A 141 3.20 -5.32 -24.35
C SER A 141 4.40 -4.38 -24.54
N ASP A 142 4.20 -3.07 -24.35
CA ASP A 142 5.27 -2.06 -24.45
C ASP A 142 5.82 -1.72 -23.05
N PRO A 143 7.02 -2.20 -22.70
CA PRO A 143 7.62 -1.96 -21.39
C PRO A 143 7.99 -0.48 -21.15
N THR A 144 8.05 0.33 -22.20
CA THR A 144 8.35 1.77 -22.12
C THR A 144 7.10 2.64 -22.08
N SER A 145 5.93 2.03 -22.15
CA SER A 145 4.65 2.73 -22.17
C SER A 145 4.43 3.56 -20.89
N PRO A 146 4.10 4.84 -20.99
CA PRO A 146 3.77 5.67 -19.83
C PRO A 146 2.35 5.39 -19.29
N GLU A 147 1.66 4.40 -19.81
CA GLU A 147 0.25 4.13 -19.48
C GLU A 147 0.04 3.96 -17.97
N LEU A 148 0.78 3.07 -17.33
CA LEU A 148 0.63 2.82 -15.90
C LEU A 148 1.07 4.04 -15.07
N ALA A 149 2.16 4.70 -15.46
CA ALA A 149 2.65 5.90 -14.78
C ALA A 149 1.60 7.02 -14.77
N SER A 150 0.99 7.30 -15.93
CA SER A 150 -0.05 8.34 -16.07
C SER A 150 -1.31 8.05 -15.23
N LYS A 151 -1.62 6.79 -15.01
CA LYS A 151 -2.76 6.30 -14.23
C LYS A 151 -2.45 6.12 -12.73
N THR A 152 -1.19 6.26 -12.31
CA THR A 152 -0.76 6.06 -10.93
C THR A 152 -0.83 7.33 -10.11
N GLY A 153 -1.35 7.22 -8.89
CA GLY A 153 -1.34 8.25 -7.86
C GLY A 153 -0.60 7.77 -6.61
N PHE A 154 -0.16 8.71 -5.79
CA PHE A 154 0.64 8.44 -4.58
C PHE A 154 0.04 9.16 -3.37
N ILE A 155 -0.08 8.44 -2.25
CA ILE A 155 -0.50 8.97 -0.96
C ILE A 155 0.60 8.65 0.06
N THR A 156 1.32 9.66 0.51
CA THR A 156 2.42 9.51 1.47
C THR A 156 1.96 9.47 2.92
N ASN A 157 0.78 10.04 3.20
CA ASN A 157 0.21 10.14 4.54
C ASN A 157 -1.27 9.72 4.50
N PHE A 158 -1.59 8.59 5.09
CA PHE A 158 -2.98 8.17 5.27
C PHE A 158 -3.32 8.04 6.76
N SER A 159 -4.62 8.05 7.08
CA SER A 159 -5.11 8.13 8.45
C SER A 159 -5.93 6.90 8.85
N GLY A 160 -5.90 6.59 10.15
CA GLY A 160 -6.79 5.63 10.77
C GLY A 160 -7.85 6.30 11.67
N PRO A 161 -8.83 5.53 12.18
CA PRO A 161 -9.90 6.06 13.01
C PRO A 161 -9.41 6.69 14.32
N ASN A 162 -8.25 6.28 14.83
CA ASN A 162 -7.67 6.77 16.09
C ASN A 162 -6.64 7.89 15.89
N ASN A 163 -6.27 8.21 14.63
CA ASN A 163 -5.37 9.31 14.28
C ASN A 163 -5.84 9.97 12.98
N LYS A 164 -6.66 11.00 13.09
CA LYS A 164 -7.22 11.72 11.94
C LYS A 164 -6.18 12.51 11.15
N LYS A 165 -5.03 12.82 11.75
CA LYS A 165 -3.91 13.50 11.06
C LYS A 165 -3.13 12.53 10.18
N GLY A 166 -3.27 11.22 10.44
CA GLY A 166 -2.47 10.21 9.78
C GLY A 166 -0.99 10.26 10.15
N ALA A 167 -0.21 9.49 9.45
CA ALA A 167 1.24 9.52 9.53
C ALA A 167 1.86 9.00 8.22
N ALA A 168 3.03 9.51 7.89
CA ALA A 168 3.95 8.88 6.95
C ALA A 168 4.90 7.96 7.72
N TRP A 169 5.47 7.00 7.02
CA TRP A 169 6.55 6.15 7.52
C TRP A 169 7.82 6.44 6.73
N ALA A 170 8.95 6.52 7.43
CA ALA A 170 10.24 6.68 6.79
C ALA A 170 11.32 5.86 7.53
N ASP A 171 12.22 5.27 6.75
CA ASP A 171 13.47 4.67 7.23
C ASP A 171 14.62 5.57 6.79
N VAL A 172 15.39 6.07 7.75
CA VAL A 172 16.54 6.93 7.50
C VAL A 172 17.79 6.20 7.98
N ARG A 173 18.75 6.02 7.08
CA ARG A 173 20.03 5.37 7.35
C ARG A 173 21.17 6.36 7.12
N TYR A 174 22.06 6.41 8.08
CA TYR A 174 23.26 7.25 8.07
C TYR A 174 24.45 6.55 7.45
#